data_6cb86d7d5ad143dd5b3fd14c1da96e03
#
_entry.id   6cb86d7d5ad143dd5b3fd14c1da96e03
#
_cell.length_a   1.000
_cell.length_b   1.000
_cell.length_c   1.000
_cell.angle_alpha   90.00
_cell.angle_beta   90.00
_cell.angle_gamma   90.00
#
_symmetry.space_group_name_H-M   'P 1'
#
loop_
_entity.id
_entity.type
_entity.pdbx_description
1 polymer ?
#
loop_
_entity_poly.entity_id
_entity_poly.type
_entity_poly.pdbx_seq_one_letter_code
_entity_poly.pdbx_strand_id
1 'polypeptide(L)'
;MTRFVVVVGTADTKLDELVWLKCCLLLAGVDSIIIDVSTSILGKNHQNKKSLQVAEYHPAGADPVFCGVWNKAITVMSVALTTFLNSSIDDIAGVIGIGGSGGTEMITPAMQSLPIGLPKIMVSTMASGNTSAYVRASDIAMLYTVTDLNGLNRISRSVLSNAANMMAGSVNYFTPLANIHKPTLGLTMFCVTTPGINQTNIKDYLAVVQIITCELSLIVEPKLIINKAWQQAERIF
;
A
#
# COMPACT_ATOMS: atom_id res chain seq x y z
N MET A 1 8.05 16.17 -15.23
CA MET A 1 7.68 16.55 -13.86
C MET A 1 8.47 15.66 -12.91
N THR A 2 9.03 16.23 -11.85
CA THR A 2 9.76 15.46 -10.83
C THR A 2 8.73 14.73 -9.98
N ARG A 3 8.77 13.39 -9.96
CA ARG A 3 7.93 12.58 -9.09
C ARG A 3 8.40 12.69 -7.65
N PHE A 4 7.49 12.61 -6.69
CA PHE A 4 7.79 12.70 -5.27
C PHE A 4 7.28 11.48 -4.49
N VAL A 5 7.88 11.23 -3.34
CA VAL A 5 7.41 10.21 -2.40
C VAL A 5 6.30 10.80 -1.52
N VAL A 6 5.21 10.07 -1.38
CA VAL A 6 4.11 10.42 -0.48
C VAL A 6 4.34 9.78 0.88
N VAL A 7 4.43 10.59 1.93
CA VAL A 7 4.54 10.17 3.34
C VAL A 7 3.17 10.32 3.98
N VAL A 8 2.52 9.20 4.35
CA VAL A 8 1.13 9.17 4.83
C VAL A 8 1.07 8.78 6.31
N GLY A 9 0.29 9.52 7.08
CA GLY A 9 -0.01 9.20 8.48
C GLY A 9 -0.93 10.22 9.13
N THR A 10 -1.27 9.97 10.39
CA THR A 10 -2.13 10.85 11.19
C THR A 10 -1.29 11.93 11.87
N ALA A 11 -1.31 13.15 11.33
CA ALA A 11 -0.48 14.24 11.84
C ALA A 11 -0.93 14.78 13.21
N ASP A 12 -2.15 14.48 13.63
CA ASP A 12 -2.63 14.79 14.98
C ASP A 12 -1.92 13.99 16.09
N THR A 13 -1.37 12.82 15.76
CA THR A 13 -0.72 11.92 16.71
C THR A 13 0.73 11.58 16.37
N LYS A 14 1.16 11.75 15.10
CA LYS A 14 2.45 11.27 14.58
C LYS A 14 3.20 12.28 13.73
N LEU A 15 2.98 13.58 14.02
CA LEU A 15 3.61 14.64 13.21
C LEU A 15 5.14 14.57 13.24
N ASP A 16 5.73 14.31 14.41
CA ASP A 16 7.18 14.26 14.57
C ASP A 16 7.81 13.13 13.76
N GLU A 17 7.16 11.96 13.73
CA GLU A 17 7.57 10.80 12.95
C GLU A 17 7.46 11.07 11.44
N LEU A 18 6.36 11.71 10.99
CA LEU A 18 6.16 12.10 9.60
C LEU A 18 7.22 13.12 9.15
N VAL A 19 7.50 14.11 9.97
CA VAL A 19 8.56 15.10 9.70
C VAL A 19 9.93 14.43 9.67
N TRP A 20 10.22 13.51 10.61
CA TRP A 20 11.48 12.76 10.63
C TRP A 20 11.68 11.96 9.34
N LEU A 21 10.65 11.22 8.90
CA LEU A 21 10.68 10.49 7.62
C LEU A 21 10.96 11.41 6.44
N LYS A 22 10.25 12.55 6.37
CA LYS A 22 10.47 13.54 5.32
C LYS A 22 11.90 14.07 5.31
N CYS A 23 12.45 14.37 6.48
CA CYS A 23 13.85 14.83 6.60
C CYS A 23 14.83 13.73 6.13
N CYS A 24 14.62 12.48 6.52
CA CYS A 24 15.46 11.37 6.08
C CYS A 24 15.43 11.16 4.56
N LEU A 25 14.24 11.26 3.94
CA LEU A 25 14.09 11.18 2.48
C LEU A 25 14.81 12.33 1.78
N LEU A 26 14.68 13.56 2.30
CA LEU A 26 15.38 14.73 1.75
C LEU A 26 16.90 14.55 1.83
N LEU A 27 17.42 14.04 2.95
CA LEU A 27 18.86 13.75 3.11
C LEU A 27 19.33 12.65 2.15
N ALA A 28 18.45 11.74 1.75
CA ALA A 28 18.72 10.73 0.74
C ALA A 28 18.49 11.22 -0.71
N GLY A 29 18.25 12.52 -0.90
CA GLY A 29 18.06 13.13 -2.23
C GLY A 29 16.70 12.84 -2.87
N VAL A 30 15.68 12.54 -2.07
CA VAL A 30 14.32 12.23 -2.56
C VAL A 30 13.33 13.29 -2.07
N ASP A 31 12.66 13.94 -3.01
CA ASP A 31 11.58 14.87 -2.72
C ASP A 31 10.36 14.13 -2.18
N SER A 32 9.74 14.68 -1.15
CA SER A 32 8.57 14.07 -0.51
C SER A 32 7.58 15.07 0.03
N ILE A 33 6.31 14.64 0.08
CA ILE A 33 5.21 15.41 0.67
C ILE A 33 4.55 14.60 1.78
N ILE A 34 4.10 15.30 2.83
CA ILE A 34 3.32 14.70 3.91
C ILE A 34 1.84 14.85 3.59
N ILE A 35 1.13 13.72 3.60
CA ILE A 35 -0.32 13.62 3.48
C ILE A 35 -0.88 13.23 4.84
N ASP A 36 -1.67 14.16 5.40
CA ASP A 36 -2.34 13.97 6.68
C ASP A 36 -3.68 13.26 6.50
N VAL A 37 -3.86 12.16 7.19
CA VAL A 37 -5.10 11.36 7.21
C VAL A 37 -5.77 11.34 8.59
N SER A 38 -5.53 12.36 9.39
CA SER A 38 -6.17 12.50 10.71
C SER A 38 -7.69 12.58 10.58
N THR A 39 -8.39 11.85 11.44
CA THR A 39 -9.86 11.78 11.48
C THR A 39 -10.48 12.43 12.72
N SER A 40 -9.66 13.06 13.56
CA SER A 40 -10.14 13.78 14.75
C SER A 40 -11.06 14.94 14.32
N ILE A 41 -12.14 15.11 15.10
CA ILE A 41 -13.11 16.19 14.86
C ILE A 41 -12.37 17.52 14.83
N LEU A 42 -12.62 18.30 13.80
CA LEU A 42 -12.07 19.64 13.59
C LEU A 42 -12.27 20.51 14.83
N GLY A 43 -11.36 20.40 15.81
CA GLY A 43 -11.25 21.39 16.86
C GLY A 43 -10.83 22.73 16.24
N LYS A 44 -11.06 23.83 16.95
CA LYS A 44 -10.82 25.21 16.49
C LYS A 44 -9.37 25.55 16.06
N ASN A 45 -8.46 24.57 16.05
CA ASN A 45 -7.06 24.74 15.69
C ASN A 45 -6.79 24.36 14.23
N HIS A 46 -6.17 25.27 13.50
CA HIS A 46 -5.85 25.28 12.06
C HIS A 46 -5.00 24.09 11.53
N GLN A 47 -4.65 23.12 12.34
CA GLN A 47 -3.82 21.97 11.93
C GLN A 47 -4.55 20.97 11.02
N ASN A 48 -5.89 20.93 11.11
CA ASN A 48 -6.71 19.96 10.38
C ASN A 48 -7.04 20.33 8.92
N LYS A 49 -6.52 21.46 8.39
CA LYS A 49 -6.78 21.86 7.00
C LYS A 49 -6.22 20.86 5.97
N LYS A 50 -5.13 20.15 6.31
CA LYS A 50 -4.48 19.21 5.38
C LYS A 50 -5.25 17.90 5.27
N SER A 51 -5.80 17.38 6.37
CA SER A 51 -6.62 16.18 6.34
C SER A 51 -7.97 16.43 5.67
N LEU A 52 -8.52 17.66 5.78
CA LEU A 52 -9.72 18.06 5.06
C LEU A 52 -9.54 17.99 3.55
N GLN A 53 -8.38 18.39 3.02
CA GLN A 53 -8.07 18.30 1.60
C GLN A 53 -8.14 16.86 1.08
N VAL A 54 -7.67 15.88 1.86
CA VAL A 54 -7.80 14.47 1.50
C VAL A 54 -9.24 14.00 1.63
N ALA A 55 -9.93 14.38 2.71
CA ALA A 55 -11.32 14.00 2.98
C ALA A 55 -12.29 14.44 1.88
N GLU A 56 -12.02 15.58 1.21
CA GLU A 56 -12.80 16.08 0.08
C GLU A 56 -12.81 15.15 -1.15
N TYR A 57 -11.83 14.23 -1.24
CA TYR A 57 -11.81 13.22 -2.30
C TYR A 57 -12.76 12.03 -2.04
N HIS A 58 -13.44 12.02 -0.90
CA HIS A 58 -14.48 11.02 -0.67
C HIS A 58 -15.73 11.34 -1.52
N PRO A 59 -16.38 10.35 -2.18
CA PRO A 59 -17.54 10.59 -3.06
C PRO A 59 -18.71 11.32 -2.38
N ALA A 60 -18.86 11.19 -1.06
CA ALA A 60 -19.89 11.88 -0.27
C ALA A 60 -19.38 13.16 0.41
N GLY A 61 -18.21 13.70 -0.01
CA GLY A 61 -17.58 14.86 0.61
C GLY A 61 -16.85 14.54 1.92
N ALA A 62 -16.37 15.58 2.61
CA ALA A 62 -15.52 15.43 3.80
C ALA A 62 -16.28 15.12 5.10
N ASP A 63 -17.54 15.52 5.22
CA ASP A 63 -18.32 15.40 6.46
C ASP A 63 -18.35 13.98 7.07
N PRO A 64 -18.51 12.90 6.29
CA PRO A 64 -18.52 11.55 6.84
C PRO A 64 -17.22 11.12 7.51
N VAL A 65 -16.07 11.72 7.15
CA VAL A 65 -14.77 11.47 7.77
C VAL A 65 -14.75 11.96 9.20
N PHE A 66 -15.32 13.14 9.44
CA PHE A 66 -15.29 13.82 10.74
C PHE A 66 -16.55 13.58 11.57
N CYS A 67 -17.14 12.39 11.45
CA CYS A 67 -18.39 12.02 12.12
C CYS A 67 -18.24 11.71 13.61
N GLY A 68 -17.04 11.67 14.17
CA GLY A 68 -16.77 11.34 15.57
C GLY A 68 -16.87 9.86 15.95
N VAL A 69 -17.18 9.00 14.98
CA VAL A 69 -17.21 7.52 15.17
C VAL A 69 -15.94 6.94 14.55
N TRP A 70 -15.01 6.52 15.40
CA TRP A 70 -13.64 6.16 15.01
C TRP A 70 -13.56 5.14 13.87
N ASN A 71 -14.23 3.99 14.00
CA ASN A 71 -14.19 2.94 12.97
C ASN A 71 -14.75 3.43 11.62
N LYS A 72 -15.85 4.20 11.65
CA LYS A 72 -16.45 4.76 10.46
C LYS A 72 -15.53 5.80 9.80
N ALA A 73 -14.93 6.67 10.59
CA ALA A 73 -14.00 7.69 10.13
C ALA A 73 -12.78 7.08 9.42
N ILE A 74 -12.21 5.99 9.97
CA ILE A 74 -11.11 5.23 9.34
C ILE A 74 -11.51 4.70 7.96
N THR A 75 -12.65 4.02 7.87
CA THR A 75 -13.12 3.44 6.61
C THR A 75 -13.37 4.52 5.55
N VAL A 76 -14.00 5.62 5.94
CA VAL A 76 -14.32 6.72 5.03
C VAL A 76 -13.06 7.45 4.57
N MET A 77 -12.13 7.74 5.49
CA MET A 77 -10.84 8.36 5.14
C MET A 77 -9.99 7.44 4.25
N SER A 78 -10.06 6.13 4.44
CA SER A 78 -9.38 5.15 3.57
C SER A 78 -9.87 5.23 2.12
N VAL A 79 -11.18 5.41 1.89
CA VAL A 79 -11.76 5.63 0.56
C VAL A 79 -11.30 6.95 -0.03
N ALA A 80 -11.32 8.03 0.76
CA ALA A 80 -10.84 9.35 0.34
C ALA A 80 -9.36 9.31 -0.07
N LEU A 81 -8.50 8.70 0.76
CA LEU A 81 -7.07 8.53 0.47
C LEU A 81 -6.85 7.71 -0.80
N THR A 82 -7.63 6.64 -1.00
CA THR A 82 -7.56 5.82 -2.21
C THR A 82 -7.84 6.65 -3.46
N THR A 83 -8.91 7.44 -3.44
CA THR A 83 -9.27 8.32 -4.55
C THR A 83 -8.20 9.39 -4.79
N PHE A 84 -7.70 10.01 -3.73
CA PHE A 84 -6.63 11.01 -3.78
C PHE A 84 -5.35 10.46 -4.43
N LEU A 85 -4.82 9.32 -3.96
CA LEU A 85 -3.58 8.75 -4.49
C LEU A 85 -3.73 8.31 -5.95
N ASN A 86 -4.86 7.72 -6.31
CA ASN A 86 -5.10 7.32 -7.70
C ASN A 86 -5.23 8.53 -8.65
N SER A 87 -5.80 9.65 -8.19
CA SER A 87 -5.90 10.87 -8.99
C SER A 87 -4.55 11.57 -9.25
N SER A 88 -3.55 11.27 -8.40
CA SER A 88 -2.21 11.88 -8.46
C SER A 88 -1.13 10.87 -8.84
N ILE A 89 -1.49 9.72 -9.39
CA ILE A 89 -0.58 8.57 -9.59
C ILE A 89 0.64 8.91 -10.45
N ASP A 90 0.49 9.77 -11.44
CA ASP A 90 1.56 10.15 -12.37
C ASP A 90 2.68 10.96 -11.69
N ASP A 91 2.36 11.64 -10.59
CA ASP A 91 3.31 12.45 -9.83
C ASP A 91 3.95 11.66 -8.66
N ILE A 92 3.48 10.44 -8.37
CA ILE A 92 3.95 9.62 -7.25
C ILE A 92 5.11 8.73 -7.68
N ALA A 93 6.25 8.85 -6.97
CA ALA A 93 7.41 7.96 -7.11
C ALA A 93 7.33 6.75 -6.16
N GLY A 94 6.63 6.87 -5.05
CA GLY A 94 6.44 5.82 -4.05
C GLY A 94 5.60 6.31 -2.88
N VAL A 95 5.10 5.38 -2.07
CA VAL A 95 4.26 5.69 -0.91
C VAL A 95 4.83 5.02 0.34
N ILE A 96 5.07 5.80 1.38
CA ILE A 96 5.46 5.32 2.70
C ILE A 96 4.41 5.74 3.73
N GLY A 97 3.77 4.75 4.37
CA GLY A 97 2.79 4.94 5.42
C GLY A 97 3.36 4.65 6.80
N ILE A 98 2.88 5.37 7.81
CA ILE A 98 3.18 5.05 9.21
C ILE A 98 1.90 4.95 10.02
N GLY A 99 1.82 3.96 10.93
CA GLY A 99 0.65 3.83 11.80
C GLY A 99 0.70 2.67 12.79
N GLY A 100 -0.17 2.77 13.78
CA GLY A 100 -0.61 1.63 14.58
C GLY A 100 -1.71 0.86 13.83
N SER A 101 -2.57 0.12 14.55
CA SER A 101 -3.66 -0.67 13.95
C SER A 101 -4.58 0.16 13.05
N GLY A 102 -5.14 1.26 13.57
CA GLY A 102 -6.05 2.11 12.78
C GLY A 102 -5.39 2.81 11.60
N GLY A 103 -4.14 3.30 11.75
CA GLY A 103 -3.39 3.89 10.65
C GLY A 103 -3.07 2.86 9.56
N THR A 104 -2.71 1.63 9.95
CA THR A 104 -2.46 0.55 9.00
C THR A 104 -3.73 0.18 8.23
N GLU A 105 -4.86 0.01 8.95
CA GLU A 105 -6.16 -0.30 8.35
C GLU A 105 -6.63 0.80 7.37
N MET A 106 -6.33 2.05 7.68
CA MET A 106 -6.70 3.20 6.86
C MET A 106 -5.85 3.32 5.60
N ILE A 107 -4.52 3.10 5.70
CA ILE A 107 -3.56 3.41 4.64
C ILE A 107 -3.40 2.25 3.66
N THR A 108 -3.40 1.01 4.15
CA THR A 108 -3.10 -0.16 3.29
C THR A 108 -4.09 -0.39 2.15
N PRO A 109 -5.42 -0.15 2.27
CA PRO A 109 -6.33 -0.27 1.13
C PRO A 109 -5.98 0.71 -0.01
N ALA A 110 -5.55 1.92 0.33
CA ALA A 110 -5.10 2.88 -0.67
C ALA A 110 -3.81 2.40 -1.35
N MET A 111 -2.84 1.85 -0.60
CA MET A 111 -1.64 1.23 -1.18
C MET A 111 -1.95 0.03 -2.07
N GLN A 112 -2.96 -0.80 -1.70
CA GLN A 112 -3.39 -1.95 -2.50
C GLN A 112 -3.98 -1.56 -3.85
N SER A 113 -4.56 -0.36 -3.96
CA SER A 113 -5.13 0.15 -5.21
C SER A 113 -4.08 0.66 -6.21
N LEU A 114 -2.85 0.89 -5.75
CA LEU A 114 -1.77 1.40 -6.58
C LEU A 114 -1.12 0.28 -7.42
N PRO A 115 -0.54 0.60 -8.58
CA PRO A 115 0.08 -0.39 -9.45
C PRO A 115 1.15 -1.23 -8.74
N ILE A 116 1.25 -2.51 -9.13
CA ILE A 116 2.37 -3.37 -8.76
C ILE A 116 3.64 -2.79 -9.38
N GLY A 117 4.74 -2.78 -8.61
CA GLY A 117 6.01 -2.19 -9.00
C GLY A 117 6.20 -0.74 -8.55
N LEU A 118 5.14 0.00 -8.20
CA LEU A 118 5.29 1.26 -7.48
C LEU A 118 5.78 0.98 -6.05
N PRO A 119 6.90 1.55 -5.58
CA PRO A 119 7.40 1.31 -4.23
C PRO A 119 6.37 1.67 -3.13
N LYS A 120 6.03 0.69 -2.29
CA LYS A 120 5.07 0.85 -1.17
C LYS A 120 5.66 0.26 0.10
N ILE A 121 5.83 1.09 1.14
CA ILE A 121 6.32 0.67 2.45
C ILE A 121 5.33 1.09 3.52
N MET A 122 4.87 0.15 4.35
CA MET A 122 4.05 0.44 5.52
C MET A 122 4.83 0.14 6.79
N VAL A 123 5.19 1.19 7.53
CA VAL A 123 5.83 1.08 8.85
C VAL A 123 4.74 0.98 9.91
N SER A 124 4.62 -0.18 10.53
CA SER A 124 3.45 -0.50 11.35
C SER A 124 3.78 -1.32 12.58
N THR A 125 3.08 -1.04 13.68
CA THR A 125 3.07 -1.89 14.88
C THR A 125 2.43 -3.25 14.60
N MET A 126 1.60 -3.36 13.56
CA MET A 126 0.91 -4.59 13.17
C MET A 126 1.78 -5.55 12.35
N ALA A 127 2.96 -5.09 11.89
CA ALA A 127 3.83 -5.89 11.03
C ALA A 127 4.53 -7.05 11.74
N SER A 128 4.39 -7.20 13.07
CA SER A 128 4.86 -8.36 13.83
C SER A 128 3.90 -9.55 13.82
N GLY A 129 2.67 -9.36 13.33
CA GLY A 129 1.62 -10.38 13.32
C GLY A 129 1.25 -10.83 11.90
N ASN A 130 0.02 -11.32 11.74
CA ASN A 130 -0.52 -11.67 10.43
C ASN A 130 -0.81 -10.41 9.61
N THR A 131 -0.06 -10.22 8.54
CA THR A 131 -0.16 -9.06 7.64
C THR A 131 -0.98 -9.34 6.38
N SER A 132 -1.49 -10.56 6.20
CA SER A 132 -2.16 -10.99 4.96
C SER A 132 -3.32 -10.08 4.56
N ALA A 133 -4.11 -9.61 5.52
CA ALA A 133 -5.23 -8.70 5.29
C ALA A 133 -4.79 -7.31 4.81
N TYR A 134 -3.61 -6.85 5.23
CA TYR A 134 -3.05 -5.55 4.87
C TYR A 134 -2.31 -5.57 3.53
N VAL A 135 -1.67 -6.68 3.20
CA VAL A 135 -0.89 -6.82 1.95
C VAL A 135 -1.76 -7.35 0.81
N ARG A 136 -2.60 -8.37 1.08
CA ARG A 136 -3.40 -9.07 0.07
C ARG A 136 -2.56 -9.47 -1.16
N ALA A 137 -3.02 -9.14 -2.37
CA ALA A 137 -2.32 -9.40 -3.62
C ALA A 137 -1.50 -8.19 -4.10
N SER A 138 -0.97 -7.37 -3.17
CA SER A 138 -0.16 -6.19 -3.47
C SER A 138 1.26 -6.35 -2.93
N ASP A 139 2.21 -5.68 -3.56
CA ASP A 139 3.64 -5.67 -3.24
C ASP A 139 3.99 -4.65 -2.14
N ILE A 140 3.23 -4.62 -1.05
CA ILE A 140 3.47 -3.75 0.09
C ILE A 140 4.54 -4.37 1.00
N ALA A 141 5.66 -3.66 1.20
CA ALA A 141 6.65 -4.02 2.20
C ALA A 141 6.18 -3.57 3.60
N MET A 142 5.93 -4.53 4.48
CA MET A 142 5.55 -4.27 5.87
C MET A 142 6.80 -4.22 6.75
N LEU A 143 7.06 -3.08 7.39
CA LEU A 143 8.19 -2.90 8.31
C LEU A 143 7.70 -2.75 9.74
N TYR A 144 8.17 -3.63 10.63
CA TYR A 144 7.80 -3.61 12.04
C TYR A 144 8.50 -2.48 12.79
N THR A 145 7.74 -1.71 13.56
CA THR A 145 8.23 -0.56 14.31
C THR A 145 9.05 -0.92 15.55
N VAL A 146 8.95 -2.17 16.02
CA VAL A 146 9.54 -2.71 17.27
C VAL A 146 8.93 -2.07 18.52
N THR A 147 8.77 -0.75 18.54
CA THR A 147 8.11 0.03 19.60
C THR A 147 6.84 0.67 19.06
N ASP A 148 5.98 1.14 19.95
CA ASP A 148 4.86 1.99 19.55
C ASP A 148 5.37 3.30 18.92
N LEU A 149 4.60 3.83 18.00
CA LEU A 149 4.83 5.11 17.33
C LEU A 149 4.13 6.22 18.13
N ASN A 150 4.75 6.62 19.23
CA ASN A 150 4.28 7.70 20.10
C ASN A 150 5.46 8.57 20.53
N GLY A 151 5.88 9.44 19.63
CA GLY A 151 7.07 10.26 19.76
C GLY A 151 8.35 9.59 19.27
N LEU A 152 9.34 10.41 18.98
CA LEU A 152 10.65 9.99 18.49
C LEU A 152 11.56 9.52 19.62
N ASN A 153 11.94 8.26 19.62
CA ASN A 153 12.97 7.68 20.46
C ASN A 153 14.11 7.09 19.62
N ARG A 154 15.13 6.54 20.26
CA ARG A 154 16.30 5.96 19.57
C ARG A 154 15.90 4.84 18.59
N ILE A 155 14.97 3.97 18.99
CA ILE A 155 14.53 2.83 18.19
C ILE A 155 13.66 3.30 17.02
N SER A 156 12.63 4.12 17.29
CA SER A 156 11.74 4.63 16.25
C SER A 156 12.50 5.44 15.20
N ARG A 157 13.48 6.27 15.61
CA ARG A 157 14.36 6.99 14.67
C ARG A 157 15.13 6.05 13.76
N SER A 158 15.72 4.98 14.31
CA SER A 158 16.48 4.01 13.51
C SER A 158 15.58 3.27 12.51
N VAL A 159 14.41 2.80 12.95
CA VAL A 159 13.46 2.09 12.07
C VAL A 159 12.92 3.00 10.98
N LEU A 160 12.52 4.23 11.32
CA LEU A 160 12.01 5.20 10.35
C LEU A 160 13.10 5.63 9.36
N SER A 161 14.35 5.81 9.82
CA SER A 161 15.47 6.10 8.91
C SER A 161 15.75 4.94 7.95
N ASN A 162 15.66 3.69 8.41
CA ASN A 162 15.78 2.53 7.54
C ASN A 162 14.66 2.48 6.50
N ALA A 163 13.42 2.76 6.91
CA ALA A 163 12.28 2.83 6.00
C ALA A 163 12.47 3.91 4.91
N ALA A 164 12.96 5.09 5.31
CA ALA A 164 13.27 6.17 4.36
C ALA A 164 14.39 5.77 3.39
N ASN A 165 15.45 5.12 3.86
CA ASN A 165 16.54 4.63 3.00
C ASN A 165 16.08 3.53 2.04
N MET A 166 15.23 2.61 2.48
CA MET A 166 14.62 1.58 1.63
C MET A 166 13.78 2.24 0.51
N MET A 167 12.94 3.21 0.86
CA MET A 167 12.14 3.96 -0.10
C MET A 167 13.02 4.74 -1.08
N ALA A 168 14.01 5.46 -0.58
CA ALA A 168 14.95 6.23 -1.41
C ALA A 168 15.73 5.32 -2.36
N GLY A 169 16.20 4.17 -1.90
CA GLY A 169 16.85 3.16 -2.75
C GLY A 169 15.92 2.66 -3.86
N SER A 170 14.67 2.36 -3.52
CA SER A 170 13.68 1.88 -4.49
C SER A 170 13.34 2.94 -5.55
N VAL A 171 13.33 4.23 -5.17
CA VAL A 171 13.02 5.33 -6.10
C VAL A 171 14.24 5.70 -6.96
N ASN A 172 15.41 5.86 -6.33
CA ASN A 172 16.62 6.32 -7.02
C ASN A 172 17.21 5.28 -7.99
N TYR A 173 17.01 4.00 -7.68
CA TYR A 173 17.50 2.88 -8.51
C TYR A 173 16.36 2.15 -9.24
N PHE A 174 15.23 2.82 -9.42
CA PHE A 174 14.12 2.25 -10.18
C PHE A 174 14.56 1.90 -11.61
N THR A 175 14.45 0.63 -11.96
CA THR A 175 14.72 0.15 -13.33
C THR A 175 13.38 -0.07 -14.02
N PRO A 176 13.03 0.75 -15.03
CA PRO A 176 11.82 0.51 -15.80
C PRO A 176 11.87 -0.87 -16.45
N LEU A 177 10.84 -1.66 -16.28
CA LEU A 177 10.69 -2.89 -17.06
C LEU A 177 10.50 -2.52 -18.53
N ALA A 178 11.25 -3.18 -19.42
CA ALA A 178 11.06 -2.99 -20.85
C ALA A 178 9.61 -3.31 -21.23
N ASN A 179 9.00 -2.45 -22.05
CA ASN A 179 7.60 -2.55 -22.49
C ASN A 179 7.33 -3.74 -23.46
N ILE A 180 7.95 -4.89 -23.22
CA ILE A 180 7.67 -6.12 -23.98
C ILE A 180 6.59 -6.88 -23.22
N HIS A 181 5.34 -6.53 -23.47
CA HIS A 181 4.20 -7.15 -22.80
C HIS A 181 3.59 -8.25 -23.67
N LYS A 182 3.94 -9.49 -23.35
CA LYS A 182 3.03 -10.61 -23.65
C LYS A 182 1.96 -10.66 -22.56
N PRO A 183 0.79 -11.22 -22.85
CA PRO A 183 -0.27 -11.41 -21.85
C PRO A 183 0.26 -12.14 -20.61
N THR A 184 -0.12 -11.68 -19.44
CA THR A 184 0.26 -12.29 -18.16
C THR A 184 -0.79 -13.36 -17.79
N LEU A 185 -0.35 -14.58 -17.55
CA LEU A 185 -1.21 -15.67 -17.08
C LEU A 185 -0.89 -15.95 -15.60
N GLY A 186 -1.89 -15.77 -14.73
CA GLY A 186 -1.80 -16.13 -13.31
C GLY A 186 -2.20 -17.59 -13.10
N LEU A 187 -1.31 -18.38 -12.49
CA LEU A 187 -1.58 -19.77 -12.13
C LEU A 187 -1.36 -19.98 -10.62
N THR A 188 -2.33 -20.61 -9.95
CA THR A 188 -2.16 -21.06 -8.57
C THR A 188 -1.58 -22.47 -8.56
N MET A 189 -0.44 -22.63 -7.88
CA MET A 189 0.21 -23.95 -7.71
C MET A 189 -0.07 -24.50 -6.31
N PHE A 190 -0.57 -25.73 -6.29
CA PHE A 190 -0.65 -26.58 -5.10
C PHE A 190 0.12 -27.87 -5.35
N CYS A 191 0.59 -28.56 -4.32
CA CYS A 191 1.41 -29.77 -4.48
C CYS A 191 0.87 -30.75 -5.54
N VAL A 192 -0.45 -30.93 -5.60
CA VAL A 192 -1.11 -31.85 -6.55
C VAL A 192 -1.29 -31.28 -7.97
N THR A 193 -1.25 -29.97 -8.14
CA THR A 193 -1.41 -29.30 -9.46
C THR A 193 -0.07 -28.91 -10.09
N THR A 194 1.02 -28.93 -9.33
CA THR A 194 2.37 -28.61 -9.81
C THR A 194 2.78 -29.39 -11.06
N PRO A 195 2.57 -30.73 -11.15
CA PRO A 195 2.93 -31.49 -12.35
C PRO A 195 2.17 -31.02 -13.60
N GLY A 196 0.88 -30.71 -13.47
CA GLY A 196 0.06 -30.21 -14.58
C GLY A 196 0.51 -28.84 -15.06
N ILE A 197 0.85 -27.92 -14.12
CA ILE A 197 1.34 -26.60 -14.45
C ILE A 197 2.71 -26.66 -15.14
N ASN A 198 3.61 -27.51 -14.68
CA ASN A 198 4.92 -27.72 -15.29
C ASN A 198 4.84 -28.33 -16.71
N GLN A 199 3.77 -29.06 -17.00
CA GLN A 199 3.51 -29.61 -18.35
C GLN A 199 2.83 -28.62 -19.30
N THR A 200 2.24 -27.55 -18.77
CA THR A 200 1.64 -26.51 -19.60
C THR A 200 2.76 -25.82 -20.37
N ASN A 201 2.64 -25.81 -21.71
CA ASN A 201 3.67 -25.28 -22.59
C ASN A 201 3.63 -23.74 -22.56
N ILE A 202 4.31 -23.13 -21.57
CA ILE A 202 4.26 -21.69 -21.24
C ILE A 202 5.12 -20.85 -22.21
N LYS A 203 5.62 -21.44 -23.30
CA LYS A 203 6.50 -20.76 -24.27
C LYS A 203 5.86 -19.53 -24.92
N ASP A 204 4.54 -19.47 -24.94
CA ASP A 204 3.78 -18.37 -25.56
C ASP A 204 3.44 -17.22 -24.60
N TYR A 205 3.71 -17.39 -23.30
CA TYR A 205 3.48 -16.38 -22.27
C TYR A 205 4.78 -15.92 -21.62
N LEU A 206 5.03 -14.60 -21.54
CA LEU A 206 6.28 -14.04 -21.01
C LEU A 206 6.30 -13.88 -19.49
N ALA A 207 5.16 -13.89 -18.83
CA ALA A 207 5.10 -13.82 -17.38
C ALA A 207 4.08 -14.83 -16.85
N VAL A 208 4.58 -15.84 -16.16
CA VAL A 208 3.73 -16.69 -15.31
C VAL A 208 3.77 -16.10 -13.92
N VAL A 209 2.68 -15.52 -13.48
CA VAL A 209 2.52 -15.10 -12.10
C VAL A 209 2.14 -16.32 -11.29
N GLN A 210 3.12 -16.88 -10.58
CA GLN A 210 2.89 -17.95 -9.62
C GLN A 210 2.39 -17.33 -8.32
N ILE A 211 1.09 -17.44 -8.07
CA ILE A 211 0.52 -17.06 -6.78
C ILE A 211 0.61 -18.28 -5.86
N ILE A 212 1.57 -18.28 -4.94
CA ILE A 212 1.63 -19.25 -3.85
C ILE A 212 0.71 -18.74 -2.75
N THR A 213 -0.51 -19.24 -2.67
CA THR A 213 -1.37 -19.03 -1.50
C THR A 213 -1.02 -20.07 -0.45
N CYS A 214 -0.31 -19.65 0.59
CA CYS A 214 0.04 -20.48 1.76
C CYS A 214 -1.01 -20.44 2.86
N GLU A 215 -2.28 -20.23 2.58
CA GLU A 215 -3.36 -20.34 3.57
C GLU A 215 -4.51 -21.20 3.10
N LEU A 216 -4.53 -22.40 3.66
CA LEU A 216 -5.70 -23.27 3.77
C LEU A 216 -6.66 -22.68 4.81
N SER A 217 -7.42 -21.67 4.44
CA SER A 217 -8.66 -21.35 5.14
C SER A 217 -9.50 -20.44 4.25
N LEU A 218 -10.19 -21.06 3.40
CA LEU A 218 -11.53 -20.77 2.96
C LEU A 218 -11.74 -21.47 1.61
N ILE A 219 -12.48 -22.52 1.68
CA ILE A 219 -13.08 -23.29 0.62
C ILE A 219 -13.80 -22.34 -0.35
N VAL A 220 -13.07 -21.83 -1.34
CA VAL A 220 -13.68 -21.51 -2.62
C VAL A 220 -13.32 -22.67 -3.53
N GLU A 221 -14.33 -23.41 -3.96
CA GLU A 221 -14.13 -24.62 -4.75
C GLU A 221 -13.10 -24.37 -5.87
N PRO A 222 -12.01 -25.15 -5.92
CA PRO A 222 -10.96 -24.99 -6.94
C PRO A 222 -11.50 -25.07 -8.37
N LYS A 223 -12.61 -25.75 -8.57
CA LYS A 223 -13.32 -25.88 -9.85
C LYS A 223 -13.80 -24.57 -10.45
N LEU A 224 -14.15 -23.57 -9.64
CA LEU A 224 -14.72 -22.32 -10.16
C LEU A 224 -13.65 -21.38 -10.73
N ILE A 225 -12.46 -21.39 -10.15
CA ILE A 225 -11.34 -20.55 -10.61
C ILE A 225 -10.72 -21.16 -11.87
N ILE A 226 -10.54 -22.46 -11.90
CA ILE A 226 -10.02 -23.19 -13.07
C ILE A 226 -10.98 -23.05 -14.26
N ASN A 227 -12.29 -23.21 -14.05
CA ASN A 227 -13.28 -23.07 -15.12
C ASN A 227 -13.37 -21.65 -15.69
N LYS A 228 -13.24 -20.60 -14.88
CA LYS A 228 -13.21 -19.21 -15.39
C LYS A 228 -11.94 -18.92 -16.19
N ALA A 229 -10.79 -19.39 -15.75
CA ALA A 229 -9.54 -19.24 -16.49
C ALA A 229 -9.56 -20.03 -17.81
N TRP A 230 -10.11 -21.24 -17.83
CA TRP A 230 -10.32 -22.05 -19.03
C TRP A 230 -11.29 -21.41 -20.02
N GLN A 231 -12.45 -20.92 -19.56
CA GLN A 231 -13.41 -20.26 -20.43
C GLN A 231 -12.91 -18.93 -21.01
N GLN A 232 -11.97 -18.25 -20.33
CA GLN A 232 -11.31 -17.10 -20.90
C GLN A 232 -10.20 -17.48 -21.88
N ALA A 233 -9.48 -18.55 -21.65
CA ALA A 233 -8.47 -19.06 -22.57
C ALA A 233 -9.09 -19.60 -23.88
N GLU A 234 -10.24 -20.30 -23.81
CA GLU A 234 -11.00 -20.77 -25.01
C GLU A 234 -11.60 -19.65 -25.85
N ARG A 235 -11.69 -18.41 -25.33
CA ARG A 235 -12.16 -17.24 -26.11
C ARG A 235 -11.04 -16.52 -26.86
N ILE A 236 -9.79 -16.92 -26.66
CA ILE A 236 -8.59 -16.30 -27.26
C ILE A 236 -8.04 -17.19 -28.40
N PHE A 237 -8.56 -18.40 -28.57
CA PHE A 237 -8.37 -19.28 -29.71
C PHE A 237 -9.71 -19.36 -30.51
#